data_60c935d511377f1c0935557791eda457
#
_entry.id   60c935d511377f1c0935557791eda457
#
_cell.length_a   1.000
_cell.length_b   1.000
_cell.length_c   1.000
_cell.angle_alpha   90.00
_cell.angle_beta   90.00
_cell.angle_gamma   90.00
#
_symmetry.space_group_name_H-M   'P 1'
#
loop_
_entity.id
_entity.type
_entity.pdbx_description
1 polymer ?
#
loop_
_entity_poly.entity_id
_entity_poly.type
_entity_poly.pdbx_seq_one_letter_code
_entity_poly.pdbx_strand_id
1 'polypeptide(L)'
;MVKIGSIELRGNLTLAPMAGVTDFAFRRVCRSLGAALTTTEMVSAKALVYKDEKTRSLLYVPEDEHPCAAQIFGHEPDVMAEAAVMAREISGADIIDINMGCPVGKVVKSGDGSALMRTPELAEEIIRSVVKSAGCPVTVKFRKGWDNGSVNAVDFARMCEDSGAAAVAVHGRTRAQMYAGRADWDIIREVRKAVSIPVIANGDIFAPEDAAHILRYTGCELAMVGRGSFGNPWLFQQGQAAIDGAVIPPLPPLGERIDTAVAQIEELAAVAGERNACMEARHQLPWYLHGVAHSGYYKQQLVHVDTLEDIRKIAIGIKHDLT
;
A
#
# COMPACT_ATOMS: atom_id res chain seq x y z
N MET A 1 -10.55 18.98 0.67
CA MET A 1 -9.18 18.42 0.57
C MET A 1 -8.80 17.89 1.94
N VAL A 2 -8.26 16.70 1.99
CA VAL A 2 -7.76 16.07 3.23
C VAL A 2 -6.30 16.44 3.44
N LYS A 3 -5.88 16.63 4.70
CA LYS A 3 -4.48 16.90 5.04
C LYS A 3 -3.95 15.82 5.99
N ILE A 4 -2.74 15.36 5.76
CA ILE A 4 -1.96 14.55 6.70
C ILE A 4 -0.79 15.42 7.16
N GLY A 5 -0.86 15.97 8.36
CA GLY A 5 0.07 17.01 8.79
C GLY A 5 0.06 18.20 7.83
N SER A 6 1.22 18.51 7.24
CA SER A 6 1.38 19.58 6.25
C SER A 6 1.06 19.16 4.80
N ILE A 7 0.84 17.87 4.54
CA ILE A 7 0.67 17.34 3.17
C ILE A 7 -0.79 17.36 2.78
N GLU A 8 -1.09 18.05 1.68
CA GLU A 8 -2.44 18.11 1.09
C GLU A 8 -2.64 16.98 0.07
N LEU A 9 -3.74 16.25 0.21
CA LEU A 9 -4.08 15.14 -0.68
C LEU A 9 -5.21 15.56 -1.64
N ARG A 10 -5.01 15.28 -2.92
CA ARG A 10 -6.01 15.49 -3.97
C ARG A 10 -6.73 14.18 -4.26
N GLY A 11 -7.84 13.93 -3.57
CA GLY A 11 -8.64 12.71 -3.63
C GLY A 11 -8.71 11.99 -2.29
N ASN A 12 -9.48 10.90 -2.26
CA ASN A 12 -9.81 10.16 -1.05
C ASN A 12 -9.24 8.74 -1.02
N LEU A 13 -8.60 8.28 -2.12
CA LEU A 13 -8.09 6.92 -2.22
C LEU A 13 -6.56 6.89 -2.17
N THR A 14 -6.03 6.02 -1.32
CA THR A 14 -4.59 5.81 -1.16
C THR A 14 -4.21 4.37 -1.53
N LEU A 15 -3.00 4.14 -2.03
CA LEU A 15 -2.48 2.80 -2.32
C LEU A 15 -1.82 2.21 -1.07
N ALA A 16 -2.24 0.99 -0.71
CA ALA A 16 -1.63 0.25 0.40
C ALA A 16 -0.20 -0.23 0.08
N PRO A 17 0.71 -0.25 1.06
CA PRO A 17 2.00 -0.92 0.92
C PRO A 17 1.80 -2.44 0.81
N MET A 18 2.34 -3.06 -0.25
CA MET A 18 2.21 -4.50 -0.50
C MET A 18 3.52 -5.05 -1.06
N ALA A 19 4.23 -5.83 -0.24
CA ALA A 19 5.51 -6.42 -0.63
C ALA A 19 5.39 -7.30 -1.89
N GLY A 20 6.28 -7.10 -2.86
CA GLY A 20 6.28 -7.75 -4.17
C GLY A 20 5.19 -7.24 -5.14
N VAL A 21 4.54 -6.12 -4.83
CA VAL A 21 3.48 -5.54 -5.68
C VAL A 21 3.64 -4.05 -5.86
N THR A 22 3.88 -3.31 -4.77
CA THR A 22 3.93 -1.84 -4.83
C THR A 22 5.35 -1.33 -5.05
N ASP A 23 6.04 -1.90 -6.06
CA ASP A 23 7.23 -1.30 -6.63
C ASP A 23 6.91 0.08 -7.21
N PHE A 24 7.94 0.86 -7.52
CA PHE A 24 7.75 2.24 -7.98
C PHE A 24 6.96 2.34 -9.28
N ALA A 25 7.12 1.39 -10.20
CA ALA A 25 6.43 1.43 -11.50
C ALA A 25 4.92 1.22 -11.32
N PHE A 26 4.51 0.26 -10.50
CA PHE A 26 3.08 0.07 -10.16
C PHE A 26 2.52 1.27 -9.38
N ARG A 27 3.28 1.84 -8.44
CA ARG A 27 2.85 3.03 -7.70
C ARG A 27 2.61 4.22 -8.63
N ARG A 28 3.52 4.47 -9.61
CA ARG A 28 3.35 5.51 -10.63
C ARG A 28 2.08 5.30 -11.46
N VAL A 29 1.81 4.07 -11.91
CA VAL A 29 0.56 3.76 -12.61
C VAL A 29 -0.65 4.09 -11.74
N CYS A 30 -0.66 3.67 -10.47
CA CYS A 30 -1.76 4.00 -9.56
C CYS A 30 -1.86 5.52 -9.33
N ARG A 31 -0.73 6.22 -9.21
CA ARG A 31 -0.68 7.67 -9.04
C ARG A 31 -1.26 8.41 -10.24
N SER A 32 -0.88 8.02 -11.46
CA SER A 32 -1.40 8.61 -12.71
C SER A 32 -2.91 8.41 -12.88
N LEU A 33 -3.45 7.36 -12.25
CA LEU A 33 -4.88 7.03 -12.25
C LEU A 33 -5.63 7.54 -11.02
N GLY A 34 -5.04 8.45 -10.24
CA GLY A 34 -5.74 9.19 -9.21
C GLY A 34 -5.56 8.69 -7.77
N ALA A 35 -4.60 7.81 -7.50
CA ALA A 35 -4.23 7.54 -6.11
C ALA A 35 -3.73 8.83 -5.45
N ALA A 36 -4.39 9.28 -4.38
CA ALA A 36 -4.08 10.54 -3.71
C ALA A 36 -2.75 10.47 -2.92
N LEU A 37 -2.37 9.29 -2.47
CA LEU A 37 -1.13 8.97 -1.79
C LEU A 37 -0.73 7.54 -2.15
N THR A 38 0.54 7.33 -2.47
CA THR A 38 1.15 6.01 -2.60
C THR A 38 2.03 5.72 -1.39
N THR A 39 2.31 4.44 -1.14
CA THR A 39 3.20 4.03 -0.06
C THR A 39 4.18 3.00 -0.60
N THR A 40 5.47 3.17 -0.32
CA THR A 40 6.50 2.21 -0.74
C THR A 40 6.25 0.83 -0.15
N GLU A 41 6.92 -0.20 -0.65
CA GLU A 41 7.03 -1.45 0.08
C GLU A 41 7.67 -1.21 1.46
N MET A 42 7.32 -2.05 2.44
CA MET A 42 7.88 -1.91 3.77
C MET A 42 9.35 -2.33 3.79
N VAL A 43 10.21 -1.49 4.36
CA VAL A 43 11.63 -1.78 4.54
C VAL A 43 12.00 -2.01 5.99
N SER A 44 12.89 -2.96 6.25
CA SER A 44 13.40 -3.21 7.60
C SER A 44 14.28 -2.06 8.05
N ALA A 45 13.93 -1.42 9.17
CA ALA A 45 14.73 -0.36 9.78
C ALA A 45 16.16 -0.84 10.06
N LYS A 46 16.30 -2.02 10.62
CA LYS A 46 17.61 -2.63 10.91
C LYS A 46 18.44 -2.87 9.65
N ALA A 47 17.85 -3.43 8.58
CA ALA A 47 18.56 -3.64 7.33
C ALA A 47 18.97 -2.30 6.68
N LEU A 48 18.14 -1.26 6.80
CA LEU A 48 18.41 0.06 6.27
C LEU A 48 19.61 0.71 6.98
N VAL A 49 19.63 0.69 8.31
CA VAL A 49 20.75 1.20 9.13
C VAL A 49 22.04 0.44 8.84
N TYR A 50 21.99 -0.86 8.60
CA TYR A 50 23.14 -1.66 8.17
C TYR A 50 23.47 -1.50 6.67
N LYS A 51 22.83 -0.55 5.96
CA LYS A 51 23.12 -0.17 4.56
C LYS A 51 22.95 -1.30 3.54
N ASP A 52 21.96 -2.15 3.76
CA ASP A 52 21.59 -3.19 2.80
C ASP A 52 21.05 -2.56 1.50
N GLU A 53 21.77 -2.76 0.39
CA GLU A 53 21.46 -2.13 -0.90
C GLU A 53 20.09 -2.56 -1.47
N LYS A 54 19.70 -3.82 -1.26
CA LYS A 54 18.39 -4.30 -1.70
C LYS A 54 17.26 -3.59 -0.94
N THR A 55 17.44 -3.38 0.36
CA THR A 55 16.48 -2.61 1.18
C THR A 55 16.41 -1.16 0.71
N ARG A 56 17.54 -0.56 0.38
CA ARG A 56 17.60 0.83 -0.12
C ARG A 56 16.86 0.99 -1.46
N SER A 57 16.99 0.02 -2.38
CA SER A 57 16.33 0.09 -3.68
C SER A 57 14.80 0.10 -3.60
N LEU A 58 14.21 -0.47 -2.54
CA LEU A 58 12.75 -0.43 -2.31
C LEU A 58 12.23 0.96 -1.95
N LEU A 59 13.14 1.88 -1.56
CA LEU A 59 12.80 3.27 -1.21
C LEU A 59 12.86 4.23 -2.41
N TYR A 60 13.09 3.73 -3.63
CA TYR A 60 13.09 4.59 -4.80
C TYR A 60 11.69 5.18 -5.05
N VAL A 61 11.60 6.51 -5.06
CA VAL A 61 10.39 7.30 -5.35
C VAL A 61 10.71 8.27 -6.48
N PRO A 62 10.08 8.13 -7.65
CA PRO A 62 10.22 9.08 -8.74
C PRO A 62 9.65 10.47 -8.39
N GLU A 63 10.22 11.51 -9.01
CA GLU A 63 9.86 12.91 -8.73
C GLU A 63 8.37 13.23 -9.01
N ASP A 64 7.75 12.56 -9.96
CA ASP A 64 6.34 12.74 -10.34
C ASP A 64 5.35 11.86 -9.52
N GLU A 65 5.85 11.04 -8.58
CA GLU A 65 5.00 10.19 -7.75
C GLU A 65 4.42 10.93 -6.52
N HIS A 66 4.96 12.06 -6.13
CA HIS A 66 4.55 12.79 -4.92
C HIS A 66 3.06 13.24 -4.92
N PRO A 67 2.37 13.19 -3.75
CA PRO A 67 2.91 12.76 -2.45
C PRO A 67 3.02 11.25 -2.31
N CYS A 68 4.12 10.82 -1.69
CA CYS A 68 4.42 9.43 -1.39
C CYS A 68 4.86 9.25 0.07
N ALA A 69 4.52 8.11 0.67
CA ALA A 69 4.99 7.70 1.99
C ALA A 69 6.05 6.59 1.87
N ALA A 70 7.14 6.70 2.63
CA ALA A 70 8.10 5.62 2.79
C ALA A 70 7.75 4.79 4.02
N GLN A 71 7.49 3.48 3.85
CA GLN A 71 7.10 2.62 4.96
C GLN A 71 8.29 1.85 5.54
N ILE A 72 8.49 1.98 6.86
CA ILE A 72 9.51 1.27 7.63
C ILE A 72 8.88 0.34 8.67
N PHE A 73 9.59 -0.73 9.05
CA PHE A 73 9.20 -1.61 10.15
C PHE A 73 10.40 -2.02 11.01
N GLY A 74 10.15 -2.22 12.28
CA GLY A 74 11.12 -2.61 13.30
C GLY A 74 10.49 -2.50 14.69
N HIS A 75 11.23 -2.94 15.72
CA HIS A 75 10.77 -2.89 17.12
C HIS A 75 11.76 -2.19 18.06
N GLU A 76 12.91 -1.71 17.57
CA GLU A 76 13.89 -0.99 18.35
C GLU A 76 13.72 0.53 18.12
N PRO A 77 13.28 1.34 19.16
CA PRO A 77 12.93 2.74 18.97
C PRO A 77 14.05 3.60 18.35
N ASP A 78 15.29 3.45 18.80
CA ASP A 78 16.43 4.22 18.29
C ASP A 78 16.77 3.86 16.84
N VAL A 79 16.73 2.56 16.49
CA VAL A 79 16.95 2.08 15.13
C VAL A 79 15.82 2.57 14.19
N MET A 80 14.57 2.59 14.67
CA MET A 80 13.45 3.11 13.91
C MET A 80 13.57 4.62 13.67
N ALA A 81 14.05 5.37 14.65
CA ALA A 81 14.29 6.81 14.52
C ALA A 81 15.39 7.11 13.49
N GLU A 82 16.52 6.39 13.53
CA GLU A 82 17.61 6.51 12.55
C GLU A 82 17.13 6.11 11.15
N ALA A 83 16.43 4.98 11.04
CA ALA A 83 15.89 4.49 9.77
C ALA A 83 14.88 5.45 9.15
N ALA A 84 14.09 6.17 9.95
CA ALA A 84 13.14 7.17 9.45
C ALA A 84 13.85 8.34 8.76
N VAL A 85 14.93 8.83 9.34
CA VAL A 85 15.78 9.88 8.72
C VAL A 85 16.36 9.37 7.41
N MET A 86 16.99 8.19 7.44
CA MET A 86 17.59 7.59 6.25
C MET A 86 16.56 7.30 5.15
N ALA A 87 15.40 6.77 5.51
CA ALA A 87 14.33 6.47 4.54
C ALA A 87 13.87 7.75 3.84
N ARG A 88 13.67 8.83 4.58
CA ARG A 88 13.32 10.13 4.02
C ARG A 88 14.38 10.70 3.11
N GLU A 89 15.65 10.67 3.53
CA GLU A 89 16.77 11.18 2.74
C GLU A 89 16.97 10.40 1.42
N ILE A 90 16.79 9.08 1.45
CA ILE A 90 16.95 8.22 0.28
C ILE A 90 15.77 8.37 -0.69
N SER A 91 14.56 8.38 -0.17
CA SER A 91 13.34 8.36 -0.99
C SER A 91 12.85 9.76 -1.39
N GLY A 92 13.19 10.81 -0.64
CA GLY A 92 12.53 12.11 -0.75
C GLY A 92 11.06 12.09 -0.34
N ALA A 93 10.56 11.01 0.28
CA ALA A 93 9.16 10.85 0.62
C ALA A 93 8.62 11.98 1.52
N ASP A 94 7.34 12.32 1.31
CA ASP A 94 6.65 13.38 2.04
C ASP A 94 6.23 12.96 3.45
N ILE A 95 6.06 11.66 3.66
CA ILE A 95 5.56 11.04 4.88
C ILE A 95 6.43 9.82 5.21
N ILE A 96 6.69 9.60 6.50
CA ILE A 96 7.19 8.31 6.99
C ILE A 96 6.01 7.53 7.56
N ASP A 97 5.78 6.32 7.05
CA ASP A 97 4.74 5.41 7.55
C ASP A 97 5.34 4.26 8.34
N ILE A 98 4.80 3.99 9.54
CA ILE A 98 5.27 2.91 10.41
C ILE A 98 4.35 1.70 10.24
N ASN A 99 4.93 0.56 9.84
CA ASN A 99 4.18 -0.69 9.74
C ASN A 99 4.03 -1.36 11.11
N MET A 100 2.81 -1.38 11.62
CA MET A 100 2.41 -2.14 12.83
C MET A 100 1.27 -3.13 12.52
N GLY A 101 1.18 -3.57 11.23
CA GLY A 101 0.08 -4.42 10.76
C GLY A 101 0.48 -5.65 9.96
N CYS A 102 1.74 -5.81 9.58
CA CYS A 102 2.20 -6.97 8.80
C CYS A 102 1.99 -8.27 9.58
N PRO A 103 1.23 -9.26 9.05
CA PRO A 103 0.91 -10.49 9.76
C PRO A 103 1.90 -11.62 9.49
N VAL A 104 2.88 -11.41 8.61
CA VAL A 104 3.80 -12.46 8.11
C VAL A 104 4.64 -13.03 9.24
N GLY A 105 4.69 -14.36 9.32
CA GLY A 105 5.33 -15.07 10.43
C GLY A 105 6.79 -14.68 10.69
N LYS A 106 7.60 -14.43 9.65
CA LYS A 106 8.99 -13.97 9.79
C LYS A 106 9.07 -12.60 10.49
N VAL A 107 8.23 -11.65 10.10
CA VAL A 107 8.17 -10.30 10.68
C VAL A 107 7.69 -10.36 12.14
N VAL A 108 6.60 -11.08 12.37
CA VAL A 108 5.98 -11.19 13.70
C VAL A 108 6.87 -11.92 14.72
N LYS A 109 7.63 -12.96 14.29
CA LYS A 109 8.57 -13.67 15.16
C LYS A 109 9.73 -12.80 15.65
N SER A 110 10.09 -11.77 14.89
CA SER A 110 11.11 -10.78 15.29
C SER A 110 10.56 -9.71 16.25
N GLY A 111 9.26 -9.70 16.55
CA GLY A 111 8.64 -8.64 17.37
C GLY A 111 8.09 -7.47 16.56
N ASP A 112 8.20 -7.51 15.23
CA ASP A 112 7.85 -6.43 14.31
C ASP A 112 6.39 -6.50 13.81
N GLY A 113 5.97 -5.47 13.11
CA GLY A 113 4.69 -5.44 12.42
C GLY A 113 3.53 -5.59 13.40
N SER A 114 2.61 -6.52 13.14
CA SER A 114 1.44 -6.73 13.99
C SER A 114 1.74 -7.30 15.38
N ALA A 115 2.98 -7.73 15.68
CA ALA A 115 3.38 -8.10 17.02
C ALA A 115 3.30 -6.91 17.99
N LEU A 116 3.57 -5.69 17.50
CA LEU A 116 3.48 -4.45 18.28
C LEU A 116 2.07 -4.14 18.79
N MET A 117 1.03 -4.69 18.19
CA MET A 117 -0.34 -4.61 18.71
C MET A 117 -0.49 -5.26 20.12
N ARG A 118 0.44 -6.13 20.51
CA ARG A 118 0.46 -6.82 21.81
C ARG A 118 1.30 -6.09 22.87
N THR A 119 2.07 -5.11 22.44
CA THR A 119 2.97 -4.30 23.29
C THR A 119 2.79 -2.81 22.98
N PRO A 120 1.62 -2.22 23.31
CA PRO A 120 1.30 -0.82 22.98
C PRO A 120 2.33 0.17 23.55
N GLU A 121 2.91 -0.12 24.71
CA GLU A 121 3.92 0.73 25.34
C GLU A 121 5.18 0.84 24.46
N LEU A 122 5.65 -0.28 23.91
CA LEU A 122 6.77 -0.27 22.96
C LEU A 122 6.40 0.43 21.64
N ALA A 123 5.16 0.23 21.16
CA ALA A 123 4.67 0.93 19.97
C ALA A 123 4.65 2.45 20.19
N GLU A 124 4.25 2.91 21.38
CA GLU A 124 4.30 4.33 21.78
C GLU A 124 5.72 4.89 21.73
N GLU A 125 6.69 4.19 22.33
CA GLU A 125 8.10 4.59 22.33
C GLU A 125 8.65 4.72 20.88
N ILE A 126 8.34 3.76 20.02
CA ILE A 126 8.73 3.77 18.60
C ILE A 126 8.14 4.99 17.91
N ILE A 127 6.82 5.22 18.05
CA ILE A 127 6.16 6.34 17.36
C ILE A 127 6.75 7.67 17.81
N ARG A 128 6.92 7.89 19.11
CA ARG A 128 7.51 9.12 19.67
C ARG A 128 8.93 9.35 19.15
N SER A 129 9.76 8.30 19.10
CA SER A 129 11.13 8.38 18.59
C SER A 129 11.16 8.75 17.11
N VAL A 130 10.32 8.12 16.29
CA VAL A 130 10.21 8.41 14.85
C VAL A 130 9.66 9.82 14.60
N VAL A 131 8.58 10.22 15.29
CA VAL A 131 7.98 11.58 15.16
C VAL A 131 9.01 12.66 15.48
N LYS A 132 9.84 12.46 16.50
CA LYS A 132 10.88 13.40 16.89
C LYS A 132 11.98 13.54 15.84
N SER A 133 12.28 12.49 15.08
CA SER A 133 13.46 12.41 14.19
C SER A 133 13.13 12.61 12.72
N ALA A 134 11.96 12.21 12.23
CA ALA A 134 11.64 12.13 10.80
C ALA A 134 11.66 13.48 10.08
N GLY A 135 11.36 14.60 10.77
CA GLY A 135 11.29 15.93 10.17
C GLY A 135 10.20 16.10 9.10
N CYS A 136 9.24 15.18 9.04
CA CYS A 136 8.05 15.19 8.17
C CYS A 136 6.88 14.52 8.93
N PRO A 137 5.62 14.61 8.43
CA PRO A 137 4.51 13.90 9.04
C PRO A 137 4.79 12.39 9.15
N VAL A 138 4.37 11.80 10.27
CA VAL A 138 4.49 10.34 10.53
C VAL A 138 3.10 9.75 10.58
N THR A 139 2.89 8.63 9.89
CA THR A 139 1.65 7.85 9.93
C THR A 139 1.91 6.46 10.48
N VAL A 140 0.86 5.80 10.96
CA VAL A 140 0.96 4.44 11.50
C VAL A 140 -0.09 3.56 10.85
N LYS A 141 0.33 2.42 10.28
CA LYS A 141 -0.59 1.44 9.72
C LYS A 141 -0.65 0.18 10.56
N PHE A 142 -1.84 -0.16 11.06
CA PHE A 142 -2.06 -1.31 11.95
C PHE A 142 -3.34 -2.08 11.63
N ARG A 143 -3.58 -3.15 12.36
CA ARG A 143 -4.77 -4.01 12.26
C ARG A 143 -5.70 -3.77 13.44
N LYS A 144 -6.93 -4.35 13.41
CA LYS A 144 -7.87 -4.19 14.53
C LYS A 144 -7.43 -4.85 15.85
N GLY A 145 -6.41 -5.71 15.81
CA GLY A 145 -5.84 -6.41 16.96
C GLY A 145 -5.05 -7.65 16.52
N TRP A 146 -4.54 -8.39 17.52
CA TRP A 146 -3.80 -9.63 17.28
C TRP A 146 -4.73 -10.78 16.86
N ASP A 147 -5.77 -11.02 17.63
CA ASP A 147 -6.83 -12.00 17.39
C ASP A 147 -8.19 -11.46 17.89
N ASN A 148 -9.24 -12.26 17.78
CA ASN A 148 -10.58 -11.83 18.17
C ASN A 148 -10.75 -11.63 19.69
N GLY A 149 -9.86 -12.20 20.50
CA GLY A 149 -9.85 -12.02 21.98
C GLY A 149 -9.06 -10.79 22.44
N SER A 150 -8.31 -10.16 21.51
CA SER A 150 -7.42 -9.03 21.81
C SER A 150 -7.56 -7.90 20.78
N VAL A 151 -8.80 -7.52 20.46
CA VAL A 151 -9.10 -6.36 19.62
C VAL A 151 -8.86 -5.09 20.41
N ASN A 152 -7.93 -4.24 19.98
CA ASN A 152 -7.51 -3.03 20.70
C ASN A 152 -7.33 -1.80 19.78
N ALA A 153 -7.89 -1.82 18.56
CA ALA A 153 -7.67 -0.77 17.56
C ALA A 153 -8.01 0.64 18.04
N VAL A 154 -9.05 0.80 18.85
CA VAL A 154 -9.50 2.12 19.33
C VAL A 154 -8.47 2.73 20.28
N ASP A 155 -8.04 1.99 21.28
CA ASP A 155 -7.05 2.48 22.26
C ASP A 155 -5.68 2.64 21.61
N PHE A 156 -5.34 1.75 20.65
CA PHE A 156 -4.12 1.85 19.88
C PHE A 156 -4.09 3.10 18.99
N ALA A 157 -5.22 3.47 18.40
CA ALA A 157 -5.32 4.70 17.60
C ALA A 157 -5.16 5.97 18.48
N ARG A 158 -5.77 6.00 19.69
CA ARG A 158 -5.58 7.10 20.64
C ARG A 158 -4.11 7.23 21.03
N MET A 159 -3.48 6.12 21.37
CA MET A 159 -2.05 6.10 21.70
C MET A 159 -1.19 6.62 20.53
N CYS A 160 -1.52 6.25 19.27
CA CYS A 160 -0.83 6.79 18.10
C CYS A 160 -0.98 8.33 18.00
N GLU A 161 -2.19 8.85 18.18
CA GLU A 161 -2.46 10.29 18.17
C GLU A 161 -1.71 11.01 19.29
N ASP A 162 -1.77 10.51 20.52
CA ASP A 162 -1.08 11.05 21.70
C ASP A 162 0.46 11.00 21.56
N SER A 163 0.96 10.10 20.72
CA SER A 163 2.37 9.98 20.36
C SER A 163 2.82 10.89 19.22
N GLY A 164 1.89 11.64 18.62
CA GLY A 164 2.17 12.61 17.57
C GLY A 164 2.04 12.10 16.13
N ALA A 165 1.40 10.95 15.91
CA ALA A 165 1.07 10.51 14.57
C ALA A 165 0.15 11.51 13.87
N ALA A 166 0.43 11.81 12.59
CA ALA A 166 -0.36 12.75 11.79
C ALA A 166 -1.60 12.11 11.14
N ALA A 167 -1.65 10.79 11.03
CA ALA A 167 -2.79 10.00 10.59
C ALA A 167 -2.58 8.52 10.96
N VAL A 168 -3.66 7.75 10.95
CA VAL A 168 -3.60 6.29 11.14
C VAL A 168 -4.33 5.56 10.01
N ALA A 169 -3.77 4.44 9.54
CA ALA A 169 -4.43 3.53 8.59
C ALA A 169 -4.82 2.23 9.30
N VAL A 170 -6.11 1.93 9.32
CA VAL A 170 -6.66 0.81 10.09
C VAL A 170 -7.19 -0.28 9.17
N HIS A 171 -6.57 -1.45 9.20
CA HIS A 171 -7.11 -2.63 8.53
C HIS A 171 -8.09 -3.36 9.46
N GLY A 172 -9.36 -3.47 9.04
CA GLY A 172 -10.45 -4.07 9.81
C GLY A 172 -10.35 -5.59 10.05
N ARG A 173 -9.16 -6.19 9.96
CA ARG A 173 -8.91 -7.61 10.28
C ARG A 173 -7.87 -7.73 11.38
N THR A 174 -7.96 -8.79 12.17
CA THR A 174 -6.89 -9.15 13.12
C THR A 174 -5.69 -9.75 12.39
N ARG A 175 -4.55 -9.85 13.10
CA ARG A 175 -3.38 -10.58 12.60
C ARG A 175 -3.71 -12.05 12.32
N ALA A 176 -4.45 -12.70 13.21
CA ALA A 176 -4.83 -14.12 13.07
C ALA A 176 -5.72 -14.38 11.85
N GLN A 177 -6.59 -13.43 11.49
CA GLN A 177 -7.42 -13.54 10.30
C GLN A 177 -6.62 -13.48 8.99
N MET A 178 -5.43 -12.89 8.98
CA MET A 178 -4.69 -12.64 7.73
C MET A 178 -5.56 -11.87 6.72
N TYR A 179 -6.16 -12.61 5.77
CA TYR A 179 -7.09 -12.12 4.75
C TYR A 179 -8.43 -12.86 4.75
N ALA A 180 -8.65 -13.78 5.69
CA ALA A 180 -9.89 -14.56 5.79
C ALA A 180 -11.07 -13.71 6.31
N GLY A 181 -12.27 -14.11 5.93
CA GLY A 181 -13.51 -13.43 6.32
C GLY A 181 -13.63 -12.02 5.72
N ARG A 182 -14.42 -11.16 6.35
CA ARG A 182 -14.63 -9.77 5.97
C ARG A 182 -13.86 -8.82 6.89
N ALA A 183 -13.45 -7.69 6.35
CA ALA A 183 -12.93 -6.58 7.16
C ALA A 183 -14.08 -5.98 7.99
N ASP A 184 -13.80 -5.76 9.26
CA ASP A 184 -14.72 -5.16 10.21
C ASP A 184 -14.68 -3.64 10.07
N TRP A 185 -15.65 -3.08 9.38
CA TRP A 185 -15.76 -1.63 9.20
C TRP A 185 -16.36 -0.93 10.44
N ASP A 186 -17.05 -1.67 11.33
CA ASP A 186 -17.55 -1.10 12.57
C ASP A 186 -16.41 -0.64 13.47
N ILE A 187 -15.36 -1.47 13.63
CA ILE A 187 -14.19 -1.07 14.43
C ILE A 187 -13.46 0.13 13.81
N ILE A 188 -13.41 0.24 12.47
CA ILE A 188 -12.82 1.41 11.80
C ILE A 188 -13.64 2.67 12.12
N ARG A 189 -14.97 2.56 12.08
CA ARG A 189 -15.87 3.65 12.48
C ARG A 189 -15.68 4.08 13.93
N GLU A 190 -15.50 3.14 14.85
CA GLU A 190 -15.23 3.45 16.27
C GLU A 190 -13.85 4.12 16.43
N VAL A 191 -12.82 3.67 15.70
CA VAL A 191 -11.53 4.38 15.65
C VAL A 191 -11.71 5.82 15.16
N ARG A 192 -12.46 6.02 14.05
CA ARG A 192 -12.68 7.38 13.52
C ARG A 192 -13.34 8.32 14.51
N LYS A 193 -14.27 7.81 15.34
CA LYS A 193 -14.91 8.59 16.39
C LYS A 193 -14.00 8.89 17.57
N ALA A 194 -12.97 8.10 17.77
CA ALA A 194 -12.12 8.14 18.96
C ALA A 194 -10.92 9.08 18.85
N VAL A 195 -10.55 9.48 17.63
CA VAL A 195 -9.38 10.34 17.33
C VAL A 195 -9.77 11.54 16.49
N SER A 196 -8.97 12.61 16.57
CA SER A 196 -9.14 13.84 15.79
C SER A 196 -8.31 13.86 14.50
N ILE A 197 -7.21 13.09 14.47
CA ILE A 197 -6.38 12.94 13.27
C ILE A 197 -7.10 12.15 12.18
N PRO A 198 -6.75 12.34 10.90
CA PRO A 198 -7.33 11.57 9.79
C PRO A 198 -7.18 10.07 9.97
N VAL A 199 -8.26 9.34 9.66
CA VAL A 199 -8.27 7.86 9.65
C VAL A 199 -8.42 7.37 8.23
N ILE A 200 -7.53 6.47 7.82
CA ILE A 200 -7.53 5.83 6.51
C ILE A 200 -8.15 4.44 6.67
N ALA A 201 -9.36 4.27 6.16
CA ALA A 201 -10.09 2.99 6.24
C ALA A 201 -9.50 1.96 5.26
N ASN A 202 -9.13 0.79 5.74
CA ASN A 202 -8.53 -0.26 4.92
C ASN A 202 -9.24 -1.60 5.06
N GLY A 203 -9.54 -2.24 3.94
CA GLY A 203 -10.05 -3.60 3.84
C GLY A 203 -11.28 -3.72 2.95
N ASP A 204 -11.24 -4.72 2.06
CA ASP A 204 -12.33 -5.17 1.18
C ASP A 204 -12.90 -4.08 0.24
N ILE A 205 -12.00 -3.32 -0.40
CA ILE A 205 -12.31 -2.42 -1.49
C ILE A 205 -11.87 -3.11 -2.78
N PHE A 206 -12.83 -3.65 -3.55
CA PHE A 206 -12.62 -4.38 -4.79
C PHE A 206 -13.37 -3.78 -5.98
N ALA A 207 -14.41 -3.00 -5.72
CA ALA A 207 -15.21 -2.29 -6.70
C ALA A 207 -15.24 -0.78 -6.39
N PRO A 208 -15.54 0.07 -7.39
CA PRO A 208 -15.66 1.51 -7.17
C PRO A 208 -16.67 1.89 -6.07
N GLU A 209 -17.78 1.16 -6.01
CA GLU A 209 -18.85 1.37 -5.03
C GLU A 209 -18.39 1.05 -3.60
N ASP A 210 -17.47 0.09 -3.42
CA ASP A 210 -16.88 -0.23 -2.12
C ASP A 210 -16.14 0.98 -1.55
N ALA A 211 -15.41 1.72 -2.40
CA ALA A 211 -14.68 2.92 -2.02
C ALA A 211 -15.61 4.01 -1.47
N ALA A 212 -16.71 4.27 -2.16
CA ALA A 212 -17.72 5.22 -1.68
C ALA A 212 -18.44 4.71 -0.43
N HIS A 213 -18.72 3.41 -0.36
CA HIS A 213 -19.43 2.80 0.76
C HIS A 213 -18.60 2.83 2.05
N ILE A 214 -17.34 2.42 2.00
CA ILE A 214 -16.50 2.40 3.21
C ILE A 214 -16.36 3.80 3.83
N LEU A 215 -16.18 4.85 3.01
CA LEU A 215 -16.09 6.22 3.51
C LEU A 215 -17.40 6.69 4.14
N ARG A 216 -18.54 6.47 3.47
CA ARG A 216 -19.85 6.83 4.03
C ARG A 216 -20.16 6.06 5.31
N TYR A 217 -19.82 4.77 5.35
CA TYR A 217 -20.13 3.92 6.49
C TYR A 217 -19.27 4.22 7.72
N THR A 218 -17.98 4.43 7.51
CA THR A 218 -17.02 4.64 8.61
C THR A 218 -16.91 6.10 9.03
N GLY A 219 -17.24 7.05 8.14
CA GLY A 219 -16.99 8.48 8.33
C GLY A 219 -15.52 8.87 8.21
N CYS A 220 -14.67 7.97 7.70
CA CYS A 220 -13.27 8.26 7.46
C CYS A 220 -13.07 9.22 6.28
N GLU A 221 -12.00 9.99 6.30
CA GLU A 221 -11.63 10.94 5.26
C GLU A 221 -11.00 10.27 4.04
N LEU A 222 -10.29 9.16 4.29
CA LEU A 222 -9.51 8.43 3.29
C LEU A 222 -9.82 6.95 3.33
N ALA A 223 -9.71 6.28 2.19
CA ALA A 223 -9.76 4.83 2.08
C ALA A 223 -8.51 4.29 1.38
N MET A 224 -7.99 3.17 1.86
CA MET A 224 -6.77 2.56 1.36
C MET A 224 -7.10 1.30 0.57
N VAL A 225 -6.78 1.32 -0.72
CA VAL A 225 -6.96 0.19 -1.63
C VAL A 225 -5.72 -0.71 -1.57
N GLY A 226 -5.94 -1.98 -1.29
CA GLY A 226 -4.91 -3.03 -1.35
C GLY A 226 -5.14 -3.96 -2.54
N ARG A 227 -5.48 -5.21 -2.27
CA ARG A 227 -5.65 -6.28 -3.28
C ARG A 227 -6.60 -5.96 -4.43
N GLY A 228 -7.55 -5.03 -4.24
CA GLY A 228 -8.44 -4.58 -5.31
C GLY A 228 -7.73 -3.85 -6.45
N SER A 229 -6.52 -3.33 -6.23
CA SER A 229 -5.70 -2.69 -7.26
C SER A 229 -4.88 -3.69 -8.10
N PHE A 230 -4.81 -4.98 -7.73
CA PHE A 230 -4.02 -5.97 -8.47
C PHE A 230 -4.52 -6.12 -9.90
N GLY A 231 -3.69 -5.72 -10.87
CA GLY A 231 -4.04 -5.69 -12.29
C GLY A 231 -5.24 -4.76 -12.62
N ASN A 232 -5.68 -3.95 -11.66
CA ASN A 232 -6.76 -3.00 -11.79
C ASN A 232 -6.43 -1.64 -11.15
N PRO A 233 -5.40 -0.93 -11.61
CA PRO A 233 -5.07 0.39 -11.08
C PRO A 233 -6.15 1.44 -11.41
N TRP A 234 -7.03 1.21 -12.37
CA TRP A 234 -8.18 2.07 -12.70
C TRP A 234 -9.20 2.20 -11.57
N LEU A 235 -9.14 1.30 -10.58
CA LEU A 235 -9.98 1.37 -9.38
C LEU A 235 -9.82 2.70 -8.63
N PHE A 236 -8.68 3.38 -8.72
CA PHE A 236 -8.50 4.70 -8.10
C PHE A 236 -9.36 5.76 -8.79
N GLN A 237 -9.32 5.86 -10.12
CA GLN A 237 -10.14 6.80 -10.88
C GLN A 237 -11.63 6.48 -10.75
N GLN A 238 -11.98 5.21 -10.88
CA GLN A 238 -13.37 4.74 -10.78
C GLN A 238 -13.93 4.93 -9.37
N GLY A 239 -13.16 4.60 -8.35
CA GLY A 239 -13.55 4.76 -6.95
C GLY A 239 -13.70 6.22 -6.55
N GLN A 240 -12.83 7.12 -7.05
CA GLN A 240 -13.00 8.54 -6.83
C GLN A 240 -14.28 9.08 -7.49
N ALA A 241 -14.58 8.65 -8.72
CA ALA A 241 -15.85 8.99 -9.37
C ALA A 241 -17.08 8.53 -8.57
N ALA A 242 -17.03 7.32 -8.01
CA ALA A 242 -18.09 6.81 -7.14
C ALA A 242 -18.24 7.61 -5.85
N ILE A 243 -17.12 8.07 -5.25
CA ILE A 243 -17.12 8.94 -4.06
C ILE A 243 -17.75 10.28 -4.37
N ASP A 244 -17.42 10.87 -5.51
CA ASP A 244 -17.90 12.18 -5.96
C ASP A 244 -19.36 12.13 -6.47
N GLY A 245 -19.97 10.93 -6.58
CA GLY A 245 -21.29 10.73 -7.18
C GLY A 245 -21.32 11.02 -8.68
N ALA A 246 -20.18 10.96 -9.33
CA ALA A 246 -20.02 11.12 -10.77
C ALA A 246 -20.26 9.81 -11.54
N VAL A 247 -20.36 9.89 -12.87
CA VAL A 247 -20.42 8.70 -13.71
C VAL A 247 -19.11 7.93 -13.61
N ILE A 248 -19.19 6.67 -13.18
CA ILE A 248 -18.02 5.80 -13.06
C ILE A 248 -17.53 5.45 -14.47
N PRO A 249 -16.28 5.80 -14.84
CA PRO A 249 -15.74 5.45 -16.15
C PRO A 249 -15.64 3.92 -16.28
N PRO A 250 -15.92 3.36 -17.47
CA PRO A 250 -15.73 1.94 -17.71
C PRO A 250 -14.26 1.56 -17.59
N LEU A 251 -13.98 0.27 -17.36
CA LEU A 251 -12.62 -0.25 -17.54
C LEU A 251 -12.20 -0.06 -18.99
N PRO A 252 -10.94 0.33 -19.25
CA PRO A 252 -10.43 0.39 -20.60
C PRO A 252 -10.51 -0.96 -21.34
N PRO A 253 -10.56 -0.96 -22.67
CA PRO A 253 -10.43 -2.17 -23.47
C PRO A 253 -9.21 -3.00 -23.05
N LEU A 254 -9.29 -4.32 -23.19
CA LEU A 254 -8.23 -5.23 -22.76
C LEU A 254 -6.87 -4.85 -23.38
N GLY A 255 -6.85 -4.43 -24.64
CA GLY A 255 -5.62 -4.01 -25.32
C GLY A 255 -4.89 -2.89 -24.60
N GLU A 256 -5.61 -1.83 -24.19
CA GLU A 256 -5.04 -0.70 -23.43
C GLU A 256 -4.56 -1.13 -22.04
N ARG A 257 -5.29 -2.04 -21.39
CA ARG A 257 -4.89 -2.60 -20.09
C ARG A 257 -3.57 -3.37 -20.18
N ILE A 258 -3.40 -4.13 -21.27
CA ILE A 258 -2.17 -4.88 -21.52
C ILE A 258 -1.02 -3.94 -21.90
N ASP A 259 -1.28 -2.88 -22.67
CA ASP A 259 -0.25 -1.86 -22.95
C ASP A 259 0.23 -1.18 -21.67
N THR A 260 -0.67 -0.83 -20.75
CA THR A 260 -0.32 -0.30 -19.42
C THR A 260 0.54 -1.28 -18.64
N ALA A 261 0.17 -2.56 -18.64
CA ALA A 261 0.91 -3.61 -17.93
C ALA A 261 2.33 -3.81 -18.48
N VAL A 262 2.49 -3.78 -19.84
CA VAL A 262 3.81 -3.87 -20.48
C VAL A 262 4.66 -2.65 -20.14
N ALA A 263 4.11 -1.45 -20.29
CA ALA A 263 4.81 -0.20 -19.98
C ALA A 263 5.29 -0.14 -18.51
N GLN A 264 4.46 -0.62 -17.56
CA GLN A 264 4.85 -0.74 -16.15
C GLN A 264 6.11 -1.60 -15.98
N ILE A 265 6.19 -2.74 -16.63
CA ILE A 265 7.35 -3.64 -16.48
C ILE A 265 8.57 -3.12 -17.23
N GLU A 266 8.40 -2.48 -18.38
CA GLU A 266 9.49 -1.82 -19.11
C GLU A 266 10.10 -0.69 -18.29
N GLU A 267 9.28 0.08 -17.59
CA GLU A 267 9.73 1.12 -16.69
C GLU A 267 10.48 0.54 -15.48
N LEU A 268 9.95 -0.53 -14.89
CA LEU A 268 10.65 -1.25 -13.82
C LEU A 268 12.02 -1.77 -14.30
N ALA A 269 12.10 -2.29 -15.52
CA ALA A 269 13.31 -2.81 -16.10
C ALA A 269 14.38 -1.73 -16.33
N ALA A 270 13.97 -0.52 -16.68
CA ALA A 270 14.88 0.60 -16.89
C ALA A 270 15.65 0.99 -15.62
N VAL A 271 15.09 0.76 -14.43
CA VAL A 271 15.70 1.09 -13.14
C VAL A 271 16.28 -0.14 -12.44
N ALA A 272 15.51 -1.23 -12.35
CA ALA A 272 15.89 -2.43 -11.60
C ALA A 272 16.62 -3.50 -12.44
N GLY A 273 16.69 -3.29 -13.76
CA GLY A 273 17.24 -4.26 -14.71
C GLY A 273 16.21 -5.30 -15.15
N GLU A 274 16.35 -5.78 -16.40
CA GLU A 274 15.41 -6.68 -17.07
C GLU A 274 15.10 -7.95 -16.27
N ARG A 275 16.13 -8.60 -15.72
CA ARG A 275 15.95 -9.84 -14.96
C ARG A 275 15.03 -9.64 -13.74
N ASN A 276 15.24 -8.56 -12.98
CA ASN A 276 14.42 -8.28 -11.79
C ASN A 276 13.00 -7.91 -12.19
N ALA A 277 12.85 -7.08 -13.22
CA ALA A 277 11.53 -6.71 -13.74
C ALA A 277 10.74 -7.93 -14.25
N CYS A 278 11.38 -8.88 -14.94
CA CYS A 278 10.73 -10.12 -15.37
C CYS A 278 10.32 -11.02 -14.20
N MET A 279 11.09 -11.04 -13.10
CA MET A 279 10.69 -11.77 -11.90
C MET A 279 9.42 -11.17 -11.26
N GLU A 280 9.32 -9.85 -11.18
CA GLU A 280 8.12 -9.17 -10.67
C GLU A 280 6.95 -9.32 -11.66
N ALA A 281 7.20 -9.25 -12.97
CA ALA A 281 6.20 -9.45 -14.02
C ALA A 281 5.45 -10.79 -13.86
N ARG A 282 6.14 -11.88 -13.49
CA ARG A 282 5.53 -13.20 -13.27
C ARG A 282 4.43 -13.18 -12.21
N HIS A 283 4.55 -12.28 -11.24
CA HIS A 283 3.58 -12.13 -10.16
C HIS A 283 2.50 -11.10 -10.47
N GLN A 284 2.83 -10.04 -11.20
CA GLN A 284 1.95 -8.89 -11.40
C GLN A 284 1.11 -8.99 -12.67
N LEU A 285 1.70 -9.38 -13.82
CA LEU A 285 1.01 -9.37 -15.11
C LEU A 285 -0.21 -10.30 -15.19
N PRO A 286 -0.21 -11.53 -14.60
CA PRO A 286 -1.39 -12.39 -14.64
C PRO A 286 -2.64 -11.76 -14.03
N TRP A 287 -2.50 -10.79 -13.12
CA TRP A 287 -3.63 -10.08 -12.53
C TRP A 287 -4.36 -9.16 -13.51
N TYR A 288 -3.67 -8.59 -14.50
CA TYR A 288 -4.30 -7.79 -15.55
C TYR A 288 -5.27 -8.61 -16.42
N LEU A 289 -5.14 -9.93 -16.40
CA LEU A 289 -6.04 -10.88 -17.05
C LEU A 289 -7.11 -11.46 -16.11
N HIS A 290 -7.26 -10.91 -14.90
CA HIS A 290 -8.31 -11.36 -13.99
C HIS A 290 -9.69 -11.08 -14.58
N GLY A 291 -10.59 -12.09 -14.57
CA GLY A 291 -11.93 -11.98 -15.16
C GLY A 291 -11.99 -12.04 -16.69
N VAL A 292 -10.84 -12.13 -17.39
CA VAL A 292 -10.82 -12.27 -18.85
C VAL A 292 -11.04 -13.73 -19.25
N ALA A 293 -12.08 -13.98 -20.06
CA ALA A 293 -12.40 -15.31 -20.57
C ALA A 293 -11.23 -15.87 -21.41
N HIS A 294 -11.03 -17.18 -21.37
CA HIS A 294 -10.00 -17.91 -22.13
C HIS A 294 -8.54 -17.48 -21.88
N SER A 295 -8.29 -16.65 -20.86
CA SER A 295 -6.94 -16.13 -20.56
C SER A 295 -5.97 -17.11 -19.91
N GLY A 296 -6.41 -18.36 -19.61
CA GLY A 296 -5.60 -19.35 -18.88
C GLY A 296 -4.26 -19.66 -19.55
N TYR A 297 -4.26 -19.81 -20.89
CA TYR A 297 -3.04 -20.06 -21.68
C TYR A 297 -2.01 -18.93 -21.50
N TYR A 298 -2.43 -17.68 -21.62
CA TYR A 298 -1.54 -16.53 -21.47
C TYR A 298 -1.05 -16.32 -20.03
N LYS A 299 -1.90 -16.58 -19.03
CA LYS A 299 -1.46 -16.56 -17.63
C LYS A 299 -0.35 -17.55 -17.34
N GLN A 300 -0.45 -18.76 -17.94
CA GLN A 300 0.60 -19.78 -17.85
C GLN A 300 1.92 -19.31 -18.48
N GLN A 301 1.87 -18.61 -19.59
CA GLN A 301 3.08 -18.07 -20.22
C GLN A 301 3.69 -16.93 -19.39
N LEU A 302 2.87 -16.00 -18.90
CA LEU A 302 3.31 -14.85 -18.12
C LEU A 302 4.06 -15.22 -16.83
N VAL A 303 3.72 -16.34 -16.18
CA VAL A 303 4.44 -16.77 -14.95
C VAL A 303 5.82 -17.38 -15.23
N HIS A 304 6.22 -17.49 -16.51
CA HIS A 304 7.50 -18.06 -16.94
C HIS A 304 8.36 -17.13 -17.80
N VAL A 305 7.98 -15.85 -17.92
CA VAL A 305 8.74 -14.88 -18.74
C VAL A 305 10.14 -14.64 -18.20
N ASP A 306 11.13 -14.61 -19.05
CA ASP A 306 12.53 -14.34 -18.71
C ASP A 306 13.05 -13.03 -19.29
N THR A 307 12.42 -12.54 -20.37
CA THR A 307 12.83 -11.33 -21.10
C THR A 307 11.65 -10.40 -21.35
N LEU A 308 11.93 -9.10 -21.57
CA LEU A 308 10.92 -8.13 -22.02
C LEU A 308 10.35 -8.52 -23.40
N GLU A 309 11.15 -9.15 -24.24
CA GLU A 309 10.71 -9.62 -25.55
C GLU A 309 9.63 -10.71 -25.43
N ASP A 310 9.77 -11.63 -24.45
CA ASP A 310 8.72 -12.62 -24.14
C ASP A 310 7.42 -11.94 -23.74
N ILE A 311 7.51 -10.94 -22.86
CA ILE A 311 6.34 -10.17 -22.41
C ILE A 311 5.65 -9.48 -23.59
N ARG A 312 6.41 -8.83 -24.48
CA ARG A 312 5.86 -8.17 -25.69
C ARG A 312 5.17 -9.15 -26.63
N LYS A 313 5.78 -10.32 -26.89
CA LYS A 313 5.18 -11.38 -27.71
C LYS A 313 3.87 -11.88 -27.14
N ILE A 314 3.84 -12.14 -25.83
CA ILE A 314 2.64 -12.57 -25.13
C ILE A 314 1.56 -11.49 -25.21
N ALA A 315 1.92 -10.22 -25.01
CA ALA A 315 0.98 -9.09 -25.09
C ALA A 315 0.35 -8.96 -26.52
N ILE A 316 1.13 -9.17 -27.56
CA ILE A 316 0.61 -9.20 -28.95
C ILE A 316 -0.41 -10.34 -29.11
N GLY A 317 -0.09 -11.55 -28.60
CA GLY A 317 -1.00 -12.68 -28.65
C GLY A 317 -2.30 -12.42 -27.89
N ILE A 318 -2.22 -11.86 -26.67
CA ILE A 318 -3.40 -11.48 -25.88
C ILE A 318 -4.30 -10.51 -26.66
N LYS A 319 -3.70 -9.47 -27.25
CA LYS A 319 -4.45 -8.47 -28.04
C LYS A 319 -5.06 -9.05 -29.29
N HIS A 320 -4.45 -10.05 -29.90
CA HIS A 320 -4.98 -10.72 -31.09
C HIS A 320 -6.13 -11.68 -30.75
N ASP A 321 -5.99 -12.47 -29.69
CA ASP A 321 -6.87 -13.61 -29.44
C ASP A 321 -8.01 -13.31 -28.44
N LEU A 322 -7.86 -12.27 -27.59
CA LEU A 322 -8.79 -12.01 -26.49
C LEU A 322 -9.48 -10.64 -26.53
N THR A 323 -9.19 -9.79 -27.55
CA THR A 323 -9.84 -8.46 -27.69
C THR A 323 -10.96 -8.41 -28.76
#